data_a5ca2e93895de095448c68a4db2a817f
#
_entry.id   a5ca2e93895de095448c68a4db2a817f
#
_cell.length_a   1.000
_cell.length_b   1.000
_cell.length_c   1.000
_cell.angle_alpha   90.00
_cell.angle_beta   90.00
_cell.angle_gamma   90.00
#
_symmetry.space_group_name_H-M   'P 1'
#
loop_
_entity.id
_entity.type
_entity.pdbx_description
1 polymer ?
#
loop_
_entity_poly.entity_id
_entity_poly.type
_entity_poly.pdbx_seq_one_letter_code
_entity_poly.pdbx_strand_id
1 'polypeptide(L)'
;ESTNSIRKELNHLQGAGYLEKVKVDNKVEYKANAKHPLYGVLRKVVLKHLGLEDVVEKVLERMGSVKEIILVGDYAKGIDSGKIEIFLIGEQLNMDYIAQLEEKIEKLIKRKISFYLASKFLSDQPSIILFSEKNPVK
;
A
#
# COMPACT_ATOMS: atom_id res chain seq x y z
N GLU A 1 -17.72 -13.63 5.87
CA GLU A 1 -18.43 -12.45 5.41
C GLU A 1 -18.71 -12.51 3.92
N SER A 2 -19.90 -12.13 3.51
CA SER A 2 -20.29 -12.33 2.13
C SER A 2 -19.68 -11.26 1.19
N THR A 3 -19.42 -11.68 -0.04
CA THR A 3 -18.97 -10.78 -1.11
C THR A 3 -19.97 -9.64 -1.34
N ASN A 4 -21.26 -9.92 -1.13
CA ASN A 4 -22.31 -8.91 -1.31
C ASN A 4 -22.20 -7.79 -0.27
N SER A 5 -21.86 -8.12 0.97
CA SER A 5 -21.67 -7.10 2.02
C SER A 5 -20.52 -6.18 1.68
N ILE A 6 -19.41 -6.74 1.20
CA ILE A 6 -18.24 -5.96 0.79
C ILE A 6 -18.60 -5.05 -0.38
N ARG A 7 -19.28 -5.57 -1.39
CA ARG A 7 -19.71 -4.78 -2.55
C ARG A 7 -20.63 -3.63 -2.14
N LYS A 8 -21.52 -3.86 -1.22
CA LYS A 8 -22.44 -2.85 -0.71
C LYS A 8 -21.69 -1.71 -0.05
N GLU A 9 -20.68 -2.04 0.78
CA GLU A 9 -19.85 -1.02 1.44
C GLU A 9 -19.03 -0.23 0.42
N LEU A 10 -18.45 -0.90 -0.57
CA LEU A 10 -17.69 -0.23 -1.62
C LEU A 10 -18.57 0.73 -2.43
N ASN A 11 -19.79 0.32 -2.76
CA ASN A 11 -20.73 1.18 -3.47
C ASN A 11 -21.14 2.38 -2.62
N HIS A 12 -21.29 2.18 -1.32
CA HIS A 12 -21.60 3.26 -0.40
C HIS A 12 -20.49 4.31 -0.38
N LEU A 13 -19.22 3.85 -0.28
CA LEU A 13 -18.07 4.74 -0.30
C LEU A 13 -17.92 5.46 -1.62
N GLN A 14 -18.22 4.78 -2.73
CA GLN A 14 -18.18 5.38 -4.06
C GLN A 14 -19.25 6.47 -4.20
N GLY A 15 -20.46 6.22 -3.70
CA GLY A 15 -21.55 7.20 -3.72
C GLY A 15 -21.25 8.44 -2.89
N ALA A 16 -20.46 8.29 -1.81
CA ALA A 16 -20.04 9.40 -0.97
C ALA A 16 -18.81 10.12 -1.50
N GLY A 17 -18.22 9.66 -2.61
CA GLY A 17 -17.07 10.30 -3.23
C GLY A 17 -15.73 9.84 -2.73
N TYR A 18 -15.66 8.88 -1.81
CA TYR A 18 -14.40 8.34 -1.31
C TYR A 18 -13.69 7.45 -2.31
N LEU A 19 -14.47 6.74 -3.13
CA LEU A 19 -13.93 5.83 -4.14
C LEU A 19 -14.41 6.23 -5.51
N GLU A 20 -13.58 5.94 -6.50
CA GLU A 20 -13.95 6.02 -7.91
C GLU A 20 -14.23 4.62 -8.41
N LYS A 21 -15.25 4.48 -9.25
CA LYS A 21 -15.66 3.21 -9.82
C LYS A 21 -15.31 3.19 -11.30
N VAL A 22 -14.49 2.23 -11.72
CA VAL A 22 -14.04 2.13 -13.10
C VAL A 22 -14.40 0.75 -13.62
N LYS A 23 -14.98 0.68 -14.83
CA LYS A 23 -15.31 -0.58 -15.48
C LYS A 23 -14.23 -0.92 -16.50
N VAL A 24 -13.54 -2.04 -16.28
CA VAL A 24 -12.48 -2.52 -17.16
C VAL A 24 -12.74 -3.99 -17.48
N ASP A 25 -12.86 -4.32 -18.78
CA ASP A 25 -13.03 -5.70 -19.25
C ASP A 25 -14.11 -6.49 -18.49
N ASN A 26 -15.30 -5.90 -18.36
CA ASN A 26 -16.44 -6.48 -17.63
C ASN A 26 -16.23 -6.63 -16.12
N LYS A 27 -15.14 -6.07 -15.59
CA LYS A 27 -14.89 -6.03 -14.15
C LYS A 27 -15.10 -4.62 -13.65
N VAL A 28 -15.55 -4.51 -12.41
CA VAL A 28 -15.68 -3.22 -11.74
C VAL A 28 -14.54 -3.08 -10.74
N GLU A 29 -13.73 -2.05 -10.93
CA GLU A 29 -12.63 -1.72 -10.03
C GLU A 29 -12.98 -0.48 -9.23
N TYR A 30 -12.58 -0.46 -7.97
CA TYR A 30 -12.73 0.68 -7.09
C TYR A 30 -11.37 1.29 -6.80
N LYS A 31 -11.25 2.59 -6.94
CA LYS A 31 -10.02 3.34 -6.63
C LYS A 31 -10.30 4.38 -5.56
N ALA A 32 -9.35 4.59 -4.68
CA ALA A 32 -9.47 5.70 -3.72
C ALA A 32 -9.45 7.02 -4.48
N ASN A 33 -10.40 7.90 -4.15
CA ASN A 33 -10.45 9.22 -4.76
C ASN A 33 -9.48 10.16 -4.03
N ALA A 34 -8.28 10.32 -4.58
CA ALA A 34 -7.23 11.12 -3.95
C ALA A 34 -7.60 12.61 -3.80
N LYS A 35 -8.58 13.06 -4.56
CA LYS A 35 -9.04 14.46 -4.48
C LYS A 35 -10.05 14.69 -3.38
N HIS A 36 -10.60 13.62 -2.81
CA HIS A 36 -11.56 13.74 -1.72
C HIS A 36 -10.87 14.23 -0.45
N PRO A 37 -11.45 15.18 0.29
CA PRO A 37 -10.80 15.73 1.50
C PRO A 37 -10.45 14.69 2.55
N LEU A 38 -11.16 13.58 2.61
CA LEU A 38 -10.92 12.53 3.59
C LEU A 38 -10.05 11.38 3.08
N TYR A 39 -9.42 11.55 1.92
CA TYR A 39 -8.56 10.53 1.33
C TYR A 39 -7.46 10.07 2.31
N GLY A 40 -6.81 11.02 2.99
CA GLY A 40 -5.76 10.70 3.95
C GLY A 40 -6.24 9.82 5.10
N VAL A 41 -7.45 10.08 5.60
CA VAL A 41 -8.04 9.28 6.68
C VAL A 41 -8.37 7.88 6.17
N LEU A 42 -8.99 7.78 5.00
CA LEU A 42 -9.34 6.50 4.40
C LEU A 42 -8.09 5.66 4.15
N ARG A 43 -7.03 6.28 3.65
CA ARG A 43 -5.75 5.60 3.43
C ARG A 43 -5.21 5.01 4.73
N LYS A 44 -5.23 5.76 5.83
CA LYS A 44 -4.75 5.27 7.12
C LYS A 44 -5.56 4.07 7.61
N VAL A 45 -6.87 4.09 7.43
CA VAL A 45 -7.73 2.98 7.84
C VAL A 45 -7.38 1.72 7.05
N VAL A 46 -7.20 1.83 5.74
CA VAL A 46 -6.84 0.71 4.88
C VAL A 46 -5.47 0.14 5.26
N LEU A 47 -4.47 1.01 5.46
CA LEU A 47 -3.13 0.59 5.83
C LEU A 47 -3.12 -0.13 7.18
N LYS A 48 -3.89 0.35 8.13
CA LYS A 48 -4.01 -0.28 9.45
C LYS A 48 -4.65 -1.66 9.34
N HIS A 49 -5.69 -1.77 8.54
CA HIS A 49 -6.38 -3.06 8.33
C HIS A 49 -5.44 -4.11 7.73
N LEU A 50 -4.58 -3.71 6.80
CA LEU A 50 -3.62 -4.61 6.16
C LEU A 50 -2.38 -4.88 7.02
N GLY A 51 -2.20 -4.15 8.11
CA GLY A 51 -1.02 -4.28 8.96
C GLY A 51 0.23 -3.60 8.39
N LEU A 52 0.07 -2.72 7.41
CA LEU A 52 1.19 -2.08 6.75
C LEU A 52 1.90 -1.04 7.62
N GLU A 53 1.26 -0.55 8.68
CA GLU A 53 1.92 0.33 9.64
C GLU A 53 3.09 -0.38 10.32
N ASP A 54 2.89 -1.66 10.69
CA ASP A 54 3.93 -2.47 11.30
C ASP A 54 5.06 -2.76 10.30
N VAL A 55 4.71 -2.93 9.02
CA VAL A 55 5.69 -3.13 7.96
C VAL A 55 6.60 -1.90 7.85
N VAL A 56 6.02 -0.70 7.82
CA VAL A 56 6.77 0.55 7.76
C VAL A 56 7.73 0.67 8.95
N GLU A 57 7.23 0.40 10.14
CA GLU A 57 8.04 0.49 11.35
C GLU A 57 9.24 -0.46 11.30
N LYS A 58 9.03 -1.70 10.89
CA LYS A 58 10.11 -2.68 10.81
C LYS A 58 11.13 -2.33 9.73
N VAL A 59 10.68 -1.79 8.61
CA VAL A 59 11.58 -1.33 7.55
C VAL A 59 12.49 -0.22 8.07
N LEU A 60 11.91 0.77 8.75
CA LEU A 60 12.67 1.92 9.24
C LEU A 60 13.69 1.55 10.32
N GLU A 61 13.46 0.45 11.04
CA GLU A 61 14.37 0.02 12.09
C GLU A 61 15.74 -0.42 11.59
N ARG A 62 15.80 -1.10 10.43
CA ARG A 62 17.03 -1.78 10.02
C ARG A 62 17.45 -1.62 8.56
N MET A 63 16.65 -0.99 7.74
CA MET A 63 16.94 -0.93 6.30
C MET A 63 17.97 0.12 5.90
N GLY A 64 18.36 1.00 6.80
CA GLY A 64 19.30 2.07 6.48
C GLY A 64 18.60 3.39 6.22
N SER A 65 19.12 4.19 5.29
CA SER A 65 18.61 5.53 5.03
C SER A 65 17.42 5.50 4.05
N VAL A 66 16.26 5.09 4.55
CA VAL A 66 15.04 5.05 3.77
C VAL A 66 14.43 6.44 3.67
N LYS A 67 14.21 6.91 2.45
CA LYS A 67 13.58 8.21 2.20
C LYS A 67 12.09 8.09 1.94
N GLU A 68 11.68 7.04 1.23
CA GLU A 68 10.28 6.79 0.93
C GLU A 68 10.00 5.30 0.92
N ILE A 69 8.77 4.95 1.29
CA ILE A 69 8.24 3.59 1.20
C ILE A 69 6.96 3.70 0.39
N ILE A 70 6.91 3.02 -0.76
CA ILE A 70 5.83 3.18 -1.72
C ILE A 70 5.18 1.84 -2.05
N LEU A 71 3.88 1.75 -1.80
CA LEU A 71 3.09 0.58 -2.16
C LEU A 71 2.70 0.66 -3.63
N VAL A 72 2.96 -0.40 -4.39
CA VAL A 72 2.62 -0.48 -5.81
C VAL A 72 1.85 -1.77 -6.08
N GLY A 73 1.54 -2.03 -7.33
CA GLY A 73 0.88 -3.27 -7.74
C GLY A 73 -0.58 -3.35 -7.33
N ASP A 74 -1.04 -4.57 -7.10
CA ASP A 74 -2.47 -4.83 -6.87
C ASP A 74 -3.05 -4.08 -5.69
N TYR A 75 -2.33 -4.03 -4.58
CA TYR A 75 -2.83 -3.34 -3.38
C TYR A 75 -2.92 -1.83 -3.56
N ALA A 76 -2.06 -1.25 -4.39
CA ALA A 76 -2.16 0.17 -4.72
C ALA A 76 -3.39 0.46 -5.59
N LYS A 77 -3.90 -0.56 -6.28
CA LYS A 77 -5.13 -0.48 -7.08
C LYS A 77 -6.37 -0.87 -6.30
N GLY A 78 -6.21 -1.28 -5.05
CA GLY A 78 -7.32 -1.73 -4.22
C GLY A 78 -7.70 -3.19 -4.43
N ILE A 79 -6.81 -4.01 -4.99
CA ILE A 79 -7.05 -5.42 -5.25
C ILE A 79 -6.30 -6.27 -4.21
N ASP A 80 -7.02 -7.05 -3.41
CA ASP A 80 -6.43 -7.94 -2.42
C ASP A 80 -6.06 -9.28 -3.06
N SER A 81 -4.96 -9.28 -3.81
CA SER A 81 -4.49 -10.46 -4.53
C SER A 81 -3.67 -11.42 -3.66
N GLY A 82 -3.30 -10.99 -2.47
CA GLY A 82 -2.41 -11.76 -1.59
C GLY A 82 -0.93 -11.48 -1.82
N LYS A 83 -0.59 -10.63 -2.78
CA LYS A 83 0.80 -10.29 -3.09
C LYS A 83 1.01 -8.78 -2.98
N ILE A 84 1.79 -8.38 -1.99
CA ILE A 84 2.10 -6.98 -1.72
C ILE A 84 3.45 -6.64 -2.33
N GLU A 85 3.52 -5.52 -3.06
CA GLU A 85 4.76 -5.05 -3.68
C GLU A 85 5.07 -3.66 -3.16
N ILE A 86 6.28 -3.48 -2.65
CA ILE A 86 6.70 -2.23 -2.01
C ILE A 86 8.07 -1.82 -2.53
N PHE A 87 8.19 -0.56 -2.95
CA PHE A 87 9.47 0.05 -3.27
C PHE A 87 10.03 0.76 -2.04
N LEU A 88 11.28 0.48 -1.75
CA LEU A 88 12.05 1.17 -0.72
C LEU A 88 13.01 2.12 -1.44
N ILE A 89 12.77 3.41 -1.28
CA ILE A 89 13.57 4.43 -1.94
C ILE A 89 14.53 5.02 -0.93
N GLY A 90 15.81 5.05 -1.30
CA GLY A 90 16.82 5.58 -0.42
C GLY A 90 18.22 5.20 -0.87
N GLU A 91 19.21 5.52 -0.04
CA GLU A 91 20.60 5.24 -0.30
C GLU A 91 21.17 4.37 0.81
N GLN A 92 22.18 3.58 0.48
CA GLN A 92 22.85 2.70 1.45
C GLN A 92 21.88 1.78 2.19
N LEU A 93 20.91 1.24 1.44
CA LEU A 93 19.93 0.32 2.01
C LEU A 93 20.56 -1.04 2.30
N ASN A 94 20.11 -1.67 3.38
CA ASN A 94 20.63 -2.95 3.82
C ASN A 94 20.04 -4.10 3.02
N MET A 95 20.67 -4.42 1.89
CA MET A 95 20.19 -5.47 0.98
C MET A 95 20.21 -6.86 1.61
N ASP A 96 21.15 -7.11 2.51
CA ASP A 96 21.29 -8.42 3.17
C ASP A 96 20.12 -8.72 4.10
N TYR A 97 19.43 -7.68 4.55
CA TYR A 97 18.32 -7.83 5.47
C TYR A 97 16.98 -8.09 4.76
N ILE A 98 16.90 -7.85 3.46
CA ILE A 98 15.65 -7.93 2.69
C ILE A 98 14.95 -9.29 2.85
N ALA A 99 15.68 -10.38 2.66
CA ALA A 99 15.09 -11.73 2.72
C ALA A 99 14.52 -12.03 4.10
N GLN A 100 15.25 -11.63 5.15
CA GLN A 100 14.78 -11.80 6.53
C GLN A 100 13.55 -10.96 6.81
N LEU A 101 13.54 -9.74 6.31
CA LEU A 101 12.44 -8.82 6.49
C LEU A 101 11.17 -9.33 5.80
N GLU A 102 11.32 -9.80 4.56
CA GLU A 102 10.19 -10.37 3.81
C GLU A 102 9.59 -11.56 4.56
N GLU A 103 10.43 -12.49 5.01
CA GLU A 103 9.97 -13.66 5.74
C GLU A 103 9.23 -13.28 7.03
N LYS A 104 9.80 -12.35 7.79
CA LYS A 104 9.22 -11.87 9.04
C LYS A 104 7.85 -11.24 8.83
N ILE A 105 7.74 -10.39 7.84
CA ILE A 105 6.51 -9.66 7.54
C ILE A 105 5.45 -10.60 6.98
N GLU A 106 5.82 -11.56 6.11
CA GLU A 106 4.87 -12.51 5.56
C GLU A 106 4.20 -13.33 6.65
N LYS A 107 4.93 -13.69 7.68
CA LYS A 107 4.37 -14.41 8.82
C LYS A 107 3.39 -13.53 9.61
N LEU A 108 3.67 -12.24 9.68
CA LEU A 108 2.88 -11.30 10.46
C LEU A 108 1.56 -10.95 9.77
N ILE A 109 1.60 -10.65 8.49
CA ILE A 109 0.43 -10.18 7.75
C ILE A 109 -0.27 -11.27 6.93
N LYS A 110 0.32 -12.47 6.85
CA LYS A 110 -0.21 -13.64 6.14
C LYS A 110 -0.46 -13.37 4.65
N ARG A 111 0.41 -12.57 4.05
CA ARG A 111 0.41 -12.27 2.62
C ARG A 111 1.84 -12.27 2.13
N LYS A 112 2.04 -12.58 0.86
CA LYS A 112 3.38 -12.50 0.28
C LYS A 112 3.76 -11.04 0.09
N ILE A 113 5.03 -10.74 0.33
CA ILE A 113 5.53 -9.39 0.18
C ILE A 113 6.84 -9.41 -0.60
N SER A 114 7.01 -8.45 -1.49
CA SER A 114 8.24 -8.27 -2.25
C SER A 114 8.71 -6.83 -2.08
N PHE A 115 9.96 -6.66 -1.70
CA PHE A 115 10.58 -5.35 -1.60
C PHE A 115 11.50 -5.11 -2.79
N TYR A 116 11.38 -3.95 -3.40
CA TYR A 116 12.25 -3.51 -4.50
C TYR A 116 13.01 -2.29 -4.03
N LEU A 117 14.32 -2.29 -4.24
CA LEU A 117 15.18 -1.18 -3.81
C LEU A 117 15.51 -0.28 -4.99
N ALA A 118 15.40 1.02 -4.80
CA ALA A 118 15.73 1.99 -5.84
C ALA A 118 16.16 3.31 -5.20
N SER A 119 16.91 4.12 -5.95
CA SER A 119 17.28 5.46 -5.50
C SER A 119 16.19 6.47 -5.81
N LYS A 120 15.38 6.19 -6.84
CA LYS A 120 14.24 7.04 -7.24
C LYS A 120 13.09 6.16 -7.70
N PHE A 121 11.88 6.66 -7.49
CA PHE A 121 10.70 6.00 -8.02
C PHE A 121 10.15 6.80 -9.20
N LEU A 122 10.25 6.22 -10.39
CA LEU A 122 9.78 6.82 -11.63
C LEU A 122 8.83 5.85 -12.31
N SER A 123 7.56 5.94 -11.98
CA SER A 123 6.57 5.06 -12.56
C SER A 123 5.22 5.76 -12.65
N ASP A 124 4.49 5.47 -13.72
CA ASP A 124 3.14 5.98 -13.93
C ASP A 124 2.08 5.06 -13.34
N GLN A 125 2.49 3.89 -12.84
CA GLN A 125 1.53 2.96 -12.25
C GLN A 125 0.96 3.50 -10.93
N PRO A 126 -0.24 3.08 -10.56
CA PRO A 126 -0.84 3.47 -9.30
C PRO A 126 0.08 3.16 -8.13
N SER A 127 0.22 4.10 -7.21
CA SER A 127 1.09 3.95 -6.05
C SER A 127 0.51 4.68 -4.85
N ILE A 128 0.86 4.19 -3.65
CA ILE A 128 0.47 4.84 -2.39
C ILE A 128 1.72 5.02 -1.57
N ILE A 129 1.99 6.26 -1.17
CA ILE A 129 3.15 6.55 -0.32
C ILE A 129 2.80 6.16 1.12
N LEU A 130 3.52 5.16 1.64
CA LEU A 130 3.35 4.70 3.02
C LEU A 130 4.17 5.54 3.98
N PHE A 131 5.32 5.99 3.55
CA PHE A 131 6.23 6.80 4.35
C PHE A 131 7.02 7.72 3.43
N SER A 132 7.20 8.96 3.85
CA SER A 132 8.07 9.92 3.17
C SER A 132 8.82 10.72 4.20
N GLU A 133 10.12 10.83 4.02
CA GLU A 133 10.97 11.66 4.85
C GLU A 133 10.53 13.12 4.86
N LYS A 134 10.03 13.59 3.70
CA LYS A 134 9.59 14.99 3.54
C LYS A 134 8.22 15.26 4.15
N ASN A 135 7.35 14.26 4.16
CA ASN A 135 6.00 14.35 4.71
C ASN A 135 5.72 13.10 5.55
N PRO A 136 6.24 13.05 6.79
CA PRO A 136 6.01 11.88 7.63
C PRO A 136 4.51 11.65 7.83
N VAL A 137 4.07 10.42 7.61
CA VAL A 137 2.68 10.05 7.84
C VAL A 137 2.50 9.77 9.32
N LYS A 138 1.71 10.59 9.95
CA LYS A 138 1.43 10.43 11.38
C LYS A 138 0.17 9.61 11.61
#